data_630ab906ad914b084f94a4e93296955f
#
_entry.id   630ab906ad914b084f94a4e93296955f
#
_cell.length_a   1.000
_cell.length_b   1.000
_cell.length_c   1.000
_cell.angle_alpha   90.00
_cell.angle_beta   90.00
_cell.angle_gamma   90.00
#
_symmetry.space_group_name_H-M   'P 1'
#
loop_
_entity.id
_entity.type
_entity.pdbx_description
1 polymer ?
#
loop_
_entity_poly.entity_id
_entity_poly.type
_entity_poly.pdbx_seq_one_letter_code
_entity_poly.pdbx_strand_id
1 'polypeptide(L)'
;MHGADGYVSPNSYPSKAENAKTVPTWNYITLNIHGKLVVHDDPAWTLNLVRRLTNHHEAKHAAERSQTPWSVDDAPSDCINTMVKGIVGIEILIDRIEAKAKLSQNKTEADALGAADDLEQGSTTKRELGQAIRAIRTT
;
A
#
# COMPACT_ATOMS: atom_id res chain seq x y z
N MET A 1 7.57 3.29 0.51
CA MET A 1 6.32 2.63 0.08
C MET A 1 5.24 3.01 1.07
N HIS A 2 4.05 3.30 0.57
CA HIS A 2 2.88 3.60 1.39
C HIS A 2 1.99 2.36 1.47
N GLY A 3 1.58 2.01 2.68
CA GLY A 3 0.53 1.03 2.94
C GLY A 3 -0.82 1.73 3.11
N ALA A 4 -1.65 1.18 3.99
CA ALA A 4 -2.94 1.77 4.33
C ALA A 4 -2.76 3.15 4.99
N ASP A 5 -3.58 4.12 4.60
CA ASP A 5 -3.63 5.44 5.20
C ASP A 5 -5.07 5.98 5.29
N GLY A 6 -5.28 6.95 6.17
CA GLY A 6 -6.58 7.57 6.32
C GLY A 6 -6.56 8.80 7.21
N TYR A 7 -7.38 9.77 6.83
CA TYR A 7 -7.70 10.92 7.66
C TYR A 7 -8.63 10.51 8.79
N VAL A 8 -8.31 10.95 9.99
CA VAL A 8 -9.12 10.73 11.19
C VAL A 8 -9.65 12.09 11.67
N SER A 9 -10.96 12.23 11.61
CA SER A 9 -11.66 13.42 12.08
C SER A 9 -11.73 13.46 13.61
N PRO A 10 -11.67 14.63 14.25
CA PRO A 10 -12.03 14.77 15.66
C PRO A 10 -13.44 14.27 16.00
N ASN A 11 -14.34 14.22 15.02
CA ASN A 11 -15.70 13.70 15.21
C ASN A 11 -15.74 12.18 15.52
N SER A 12 -14.67 11.48 15.17
CA SER A 12 -14.53 10.05 15.46
C SER A 12 -14.11 9.76 16.91
N TYR A 13 -13.77 10.79 17.71
CA TYR A 13 -13.31 10.64 19.09
C TYR A 13 -14.44 10.90 20.10
N PRO A 14 -14.85 9.89 20.89
CA PRO A 14 -15.80 10.10 21.99
C PRO A 14 -15.41 11.19 22.98
N SER A 15 -14.10 11.31 23.30
CA SER A 15 -13.58 12.33 24.20
C SER A 15 -13.79 13.77 23.73
N LYS A 16 -14.14 14.00 22.45
CA LYS A 16 -14.51 15.32 21.93
C LYS A 16 -15.69 15.92 22.69
N ALA A 17 -16.67 15.09 23.08
CA ALA A 17 -17.84 15.56 23.81
C ALA A 17 -17.50 16.05 25.22
N GLU A 18 -16.38 15.58 25.79
CA GLU A 18 -15.98 15.91 27.17
C GLU A 18 -15.21 17.22 27.25
N ASN A 19 -14.27 17.47 26.32
CA ASN A 19 -13.33 18.58 26.48
C ASN A 19 -12.98 19.32 25.18
N ALA A 20 -13.45 18.88 24.02
CA ALA A 20 -13.20 19.44 22.69
C ALA A 20 -11.70 19.66 22.33
N LYS A 21 -10.76 19.11 23.11
CA LYS A 21 -9.32 19.28 22.91
C LYS A 21 -8.75 18.24 21.93
N THR A 22 -9.43 18.06 20.80
CA THR A 22 -9.04 17.10 19.76
C THR A 22 -8.80 17.81 18.43
N VAL A 23 -7.80 17.35 17.70
CA VAL A 23 -7.43 17.85 16.39
C VAL A 23 -7.43 16.71 15.37
N PRO A 24 -7.64 17.00 14.08
CA PRO A 24 -7.57 15.99 13.04
C PRO A 24 -6.14 15.45 12.90
N THR A 25 -6.04 14.24 12.39
CA THR A 25 -4.74 13.63 12.09
C THR A 25 -4.87 12.67 10.91
N TRP A 26 -3.71 12.18 10.45
CA TRP A 26 -3.61 11.03 9.56
C TRP A 26 -3.06 9.84 10.33
N ASN A 27 -3.68 8.69 10.16
CA ASN A 27 -3.10 7.40 10.50
C ASN A 27 -2.56 6.76 9.22
N TYR A 28 -1.49 6.01 9.33
CA TYR A 28 -0.82 5.42 8.18
C TYR A 28 0.14 4.30 8.55
N ILE A 29 0.42 3.45 7.57
CA ILE A 29 1.50 2.46 7.61
C ILE A 29 2.44 2.80 6.46
N THR A 30 3.74 2.86 6.72
CA THR A 30 4.74 3.15 5.69
C THR A 30 6.01 2.32 5.89
N LEU A 31 6.68 2.03 4.78
CA LEU A 31 8.00 1.42 4.75
C LEU A 31 8.99 2.37 4.09
N ASN A 32 10.10 2.64 4.77
CA ASN A 32 11.26 3.31 4.21
C ASN A 32 12.32 2.25 3.90
N ILE A 33 12.69 2.15 2.65
CA ILE A 33 13.69 1.22 2.16
C ILE A 33 14.95 2.01 1.82
N HIS A 34 16.05 1.63 2.44
CA HIS A 34 17.37 2.20 2.21
C HIS A 34 18.24 1.17 1.52
N GLY A 35 19.06 1.61 0.56
CA GLY A 35 19.91 0.70 -0.17
C GLY A 35 20.64 1.37 -1.33
N LYS A 36 21.44 0.58 -2.02
CA LYS A 36 22.15 1.02 -3.22
C LYS A 36 21.24 0.84 -4.45
N LEU A 37 21.05 1.92 -5.18
CA LEU A 37 20.32 1.89 -6.44
C LEU A 37 21.23 1.34 -7.55
N VAL A 38 20.72 0.37 -8.31
CA VAL A 38 21.32 -0.19 -9.52
C VAL A 38 20.36 0.08 -10.68
N VAL A 39 20.92 0.62 -11.76
CA VAL A 39 20.17 0.88 -12.99
C VAL A 39 20.46 -0.23 -13.99
N HIS A 40 19.41 -0.81 -14.55
CA HIS A 40 19.45 -1.83 -15.58
C HIS A 40 18.94 -1.26 -16.91
N ASP A 41 19.87 -1.05 -17.84
CA ASP A 41 19.60 -0.60 -19.21
C ASP A 41 19.65 -1.79 -20.20
N ASP A 42 19.41 -2.99 -19.70
CA ASP A 42 19.33 -4.23 -20.48
C ASP A 42 17.87 -4.55 -20.80
N PRO A 43 17.50 -4.55 -22.11
CA PRO A 43 16.14 -4.88 -22.53
C PRO A 43 15.68 -6.27 -22.09
N ALA A 44 16.56 -7.26 -22.01
CA ALA A 44 16.22 -8.61 -21.60
C ALA A 44 15.90 -8.67 -20.10
N TRP A 45 16.67 -8.00 -19.28
CA TRP A 45 16.42 -7.86 -17.83
C TRP A 45 15.09 -7.13 -17.60
N THR A 46 14.89 -6.01 -18.30
CA THR A 46 13.67 -5.19 -18.19
C THR A 46 12.43 -5.98 -18.62
N LEU A 47 12.51 -6.72 -19.74
CA LEU A 47 11.40 -7.55 -20.20
C LEU A 47 11.03 -8.63 -19.18
N ASN A 48 12.04 -9.27 -18.57
CA ASN A 48 11.79 -10.27 -17.52
C ASN A 48 11.10 -9.65 -16.30
N LEU A 49 11.52 -8.46 -15.85
CA LEU A 49 10.87 -7.73 -14.78
C LEU A 49 9.40 -7.41 -15.12
N VAL A 50 9.15 -6.87 -16.31
CA VAL A 50 7.79 -6.52 -16.79
C VAL A 50 6.90 -7.76 -16.83
N ARG A 51 7.38 -8.89 -17.35
CA ARG A 51 6.63 -10.15 -17.36
C ARG A 51 6.24 -10.58 -15.94
N ARG A 52 7.18 -10.59 -15.01
CA ARG A 52 6.90 -10.98 -13.62
C ARG A 52 5.88 -10.05 -12.96
N LEU A 53 6.02 -8.74 -13.16
CA LEU A 53 5.10 -7.74 -12.63
C LEU A 53 3.69 -7.90 -13.22
N THR A 54 3.61 -8.04 -14.53
CA THR A 54 2.34 -8.27 -15.27
C THR A 54 1.66 -9.55 -14.78
N ASN A 55 2.38 -10.66 -14.74
CA ASN A 55 1.83 -11.94 -14.29
C ASN A 55 1.29 -11.86 -12.86
N HIS A 56 1.98 -11.13 -11.97
CA HIS A 56 1.52 -10.95 -10.59
C HIS A 56 0.17 -10.19 -10.53
N HIS A 57 0.04 -9.10 -11.28
CA HIS A 57 -1.19 -8.30 -11.29
C HIS A 57 -2.33 -8.98 -12.05
N GLU A 58 -2.03 -9.60 -13.19
CA GLU A 58 -3.02 -10.30 -14.02
C GLU A 58 -3.59 -11.52 -13.31
N ALA A 59 -2.78 -12.28 -12.58
CA ALA A 59 -3.28 -13.41 -11.78
C ALA A 59 -4.33 -12.96 -10.76
N LYS A 60 -4.09 -11.86 -10.06
CA LYS A 60 -5.05 -11.29 -9.10
C LYS A 60 -6.31 -10.79 -9.81
N HIS A 61 -6.14 -10.00 -10.88
CA HIS A 61 -7.24 -9.42 -11.65
C HIS A 61 -8.15 -10.50 -12.25
N ALA A 62 -7.56 -11.54 -12.82
CA ALA A 62 -8.27 -12.66 -13.43
C ALA A 62 -9.05 -13.48 -12.38
N ALA A 63 -8.46 -13.73 -11.22
CA ALA A 63 -9.13 -14.43 -10.11
C ALA A 63 -10.37 -13.70 -9.63
N GLU A 64 -10.32 -12.36 -9.50
CA GLU A 64 -11.46 -11.53 -9.11
C GLU A 64 -12.61 -11.55 -10.13
N ARG A 65 -12.36 -11.90 -11.38
CA ARG A 65 -13.31 -11.86 -12.52
C ARG A 65 -13.59 -13.20 -13.16
N SER A 66 -12.99 -14.27 -12.65
CA SER A 66 -13.08 -15.61 -13.26
C SER A 66 -12.72 -15.62 -14.75
N GLN A 67 -11.64 -14.90 -15.09
CA GLN A 67 -11.14 -14.76 -16.46
C GLN A 67 -9.75 -15.41 -16.61
N THR A 68 -9.34 -15.65 -17.85
CA THR A 68 -7.96 -16.05 -18.13
C THR A 68 -7.04 -14.83 -17.96
N PRO A 69 -5.93 -14.92 -17.21
CA PRO A 69 -5.00 -13.82 -17.10
C PRO A 69 -4.33 -13.52 -18.44
N TRP A 70 -4.17 -12.25 -18.76
CA TRP A 70 -3.39 -11.79 -19.90
C TRP A 70 -1.89 -11.99 -19.64
N SER A 71 -1.13 -12.24 -20.70
CA SER A 71 0.32 -12.39 -20.66
C SER A 71 0.99 -11.40 -21.60
N VAL A 72 2.20 -10.94 -21.27
CA VAL A 72 3.02 -10.12 -22.17
C VAL A 72 3.26 -10.82 -23.51
N ASP A 73 3.28 -12.15 -23.54
CA ASP A 73 3.49 -12.95 -24.73
C ASP A 73 2.24 -13.06 -25.63
N ASP A 74 1.08 -12.55 -25.19
CA ASP A 74 -0.13 -12.43 -26.03
C ASP A 74 -0.05 -11.22 -26.99
N ALA A 75 0.86 -10.29 -26.73
CA ALA A 75 1.10 -9.13 -27.58
C ALA A 75 2.16 -9.43 -28.69
N PRO A 76 2.08 -8.77 -29.85
CA PRO A 76 3.10 -8.90 -30.90
C PRO A 76 4.50 -8.56 -30.38
N SER A 77 5.47 -9.41 -30.68
CA SER A 77 6.83 -9.32 -30.17
C SER A 77 7.56 -8.02 -30.59
N ASP A 78 7.30 -7.52 -31.77
CA ASP A 78 7.83 -6.25 -32.29
C ASP A 78 7.33 -5.05 -31.51
N CYS A 79 6.05 -5.08 -31.13
CA CYS A 79 5.45 -4.07 -30.26
C CYS A 79 6.10 -4.08 -28.87
N ILE A 80 6.22 -5.25 -28.23
CA ILE A 80 6.88 -5.40 -26.93
C ILE A 80 8.33 -4.95 -26.99
N ASN A 81 9.09 -5.37 -27.99
CA ASN A 81 10.50 -4.99 -28.17
C ASN A 81 10.66 -3.46 -28.34
N THR A 82 9.70 -2.81 -28.98
CA THR A 82 9.71 -1.36 -29.13
C THR A 82 9.43 -0.66 -27.81
N MET A 83 8.44 -1.12 -27.06
CA MET A 83 8.07 -0.54 -25.77
C MET A 83 9.17 -0.70 -24.73
N VAL A 84 9.81 -1.85 -24.66
CA VAL A 84 10.87 -2.15 -23.67
C VAL A 84 12.08 -1.20 -23.84
N LYS A 85 12.38 -0.76 -25.05
CA LYS A 85 13.46 0.23 -25.30
C LYS A 85 13.23 1.58 -24.62
N GLY A 86 11.99 1.91 -24.29
CA GLY A 86 11.63 3.13 -23.55
C GLY A 86 11.63 2.97 -22.03
N ILE A 87 12.02 1.81 -21.50
CA ILE A 87 11.94 1.48 -20.08
C ILE A 87 13.36 1.25 -19.55
N VAL A 88 13.65 1.86 -18.39
CA VAL A 88 14.86 1.60 -17.62
C VAL A 88 14.47 0.84 -16.35
N GLY A 89 15.15 -0.25 -16.07
CA GLY A 89 14.96 -1.05 -14.86
C GLY A 89 15.70 -0.41 -13.67
N ILE A 90 15.05 -0.43 -12.51
CA ILE A 90 15.66 0.04 -11.26
C ILE A 90 15.58 -1.09 -10.23
N GLU A 91 16.74 -1.42 -9.65
CA GLU A 91 16.86 -2.35 -8.54
C GLU A 91 17.42 -1.63 -7.31
N ILE A 92 16.92 -1.94 -6.13
CA ILE A 92 17.46 -1.45 -4.88
C ILE A 92 18.03 -2.65 -4.12
N LEU A 93 19.36 -2.67 -3.99
CA LEU A 93 20.05 -3.60 -3.10
C LEU A 93 19.82 -3.13 -1.67
N ILE A 94 18.91 -3.79 -0.97
CA ILE A 94 18.39 -3.32 0.31
C ILE A 94 19.43 -3.52 1.41
N ASP A 95 19.80 -2.42 2.08
CA ASP A 95 20.65 -2.45 3.27
C ASP A 95 19.81 -2.43 4.56
N ARG A 96 18.69 -1.68 4.54
CA ARG A 96 17.86 -1.48 5.72
C ARG A 96 16.41 -1.17 5.34
N ILE A 97 15.48 -1.71 6.14
CA ILE A 97 14.05 -1.40 6.05
C ILE A 97 13.59 -0.86 7.40
N GLU A 98 12.89 0.28 7.37
CA GLU A 98 12.22 0.87 8.52
C GLU A 98 10.72 0.89 8.29
N ALA A 99 9.97 0.28 9.21
CA ALA A 99 8.51 0.34 9.19
C ALA A 99 8.02 1.36 10.22
N LYS A 100 7.00 2.12 9.84
CA LYS A 100 6.28 3.01 10.76
C LYS A 100 4.79 2.80 10.62
N ALA A 101 4.14 2.53 11.75
CA ALA A 101 2.70 2.44 11.85
C ALA A 101 2.22 3.48 12.87
N LYS A 102 1.45 4.46 12.41
CA LYS A 102 0.75 5.44 13.23
C LYS A 102 -0.71 5.05 13.26
N LEU A 103 -1.13 4.45 14.36
CA LEU A 103 -2.42 3.77 14.54
C LEU A 103 -3.16 4.25 15.79
N SER A 104 -3.06 5.53 16.13
CA SER A 104 -3.69 6.12 17.33
C SER A 104 -3.22 5.50 18.66
N GLN A 105 -1.96 5.01 18.74
CA GLN A 105 -1.42 4.36 19.94
C GLN A 105 -1.41 5.25 21.16
N ASN A 106 -1.31 6.56 20.97
CA ASN A 106 -1.29 7.58 22.00
C ASN A 106 -2.68 8.05 22.44
N LYS A 107 -3.75 7.47 21.89
CA LYS A 107 -5.14 7.80 22.24
C LYS A 107 -5.68 6.84 23.29
N THR A 108 -6.73 7.27 23.99
CA THR A 108 -7.52 6.35 24.83
C THR A 108 -8.07 5.20 23.98
N GLU A 109 -8.43 4.11 24.61
CA GLU A 109 -9.04 2.97 23.91
C GLU A 109 -10.32 3.39 23.17
N ALA A 110 -11.19 4.14 23.85
CA ALA A 110 -12.45 4.63 23.29
C ALA A 110 -12.23 5.49 22.04
N ASP A 111 -11.27 6.42 22.07
CA ASP A 111 -10.95 7.27 20.92
C ASP A 111 -10.32 6.48 19.77
N ALA A 112 -9.44 5.54 20.07
CA ALA A 112 -8.81 4.71 19.06
C ALA A 112 -9.84 3.80 18.37
N LEU A 113 -10.76 3.21 19.13
CA LEU A 113 -11.85 2.39 18.56
C LEU A 113 -12.84 3.24 17.78
N GLY A 114 -13.19 4.44 18.23
CA GLY A 114 -14.02 5.37 17.46
C GLY A 114 -13.39 5.75 16.13
N ALA A 115 -12.06 5.97 16.10
CA ALA A 115 -11.34 6.20 14.86
C ALA A 115 -11.33 4.97 13.94
N ALA A 116 -11.22 3.76 14.51
CA ALA A 116 -11.30 2.52 13.74
C ALA A 116 -12.69 2.33 13.11
N ASP A 117 -13.76 2.56 13.88
CA ASP A 117 -15.16 2.48 13.42
C ASP A 117 -15.42 3.40 12.22
N ASP A 118 -14.96 4.65 12.29
CA ASP A 118 -15.08 5.63 11.22
C ASP A 118 -14.31 5.22 9.96
N LEU A 119 -13.06 4.77 10.12
CA LEU A 119 -12.23 4.29 9.02
C LEU A 119 -12.82 3.06 8.34
N GLU A 120 -13.41 2.13 9.09
CA GLU A 120 -14.00 0.89 8.56
C GLU A 120 -15.24 1.14 7.68
N GLN A 121 -15.88 2.30 7.79
CA GLN A 121 -16.96 2.73 6.91
C GLN A 121 -16.46 3.27 5.55
N GLY A 122 -15.17 3.45 5.38
CA GLY A 122 -14.57 4.00 4.19
C GLY A 122 -14.16 2.99 3.11
N SER A 123 -13.19 3.37 2.30
CA SER A 123 -12.59 2.52 1.25
C SER A 123 -11.92 1.27 1.84
N THR A 124 -11.57 0.31 0.98
CA THR A 124 -10.86 -0.92 1.39
C THR A 124 -9.59 -0.60 2.18
N THR A 125 -8.78 0.35 1.71
CA THR A 125 -7.54 0.78 2.37
C THR A 125 -7.81 1.37 3.76
N LYS A 126 -8.88 2.16 3.91
CA LYS A 126 -9.29 2.69 5.21
C LYS A 126 -9.77 1.60 6.15
N ARG A 127 -10.52 0.60 5.64
CA ARG A 127 -10.94 -0.56 6.44
C ARG A 127 -9.76 -1.37 6.96
N GLU A 128 -8.76 -1.61 6.12
CA GLU A 128 -7.51 -2.26 6.53
C GLU A 128 -6.82 -1.49 7.66
N LEU A 129 -6.82 -0.16 7.60
CA LEU A 129 -6.26 0.69 8.65
C LEU A 129 -7.05 0.61 9.95
N GLY A 130 -8.39 0.61 9.90
CA GLY A 130 -9.26 0.44 11.06
C GLY A 130 -9.01 -0.91 11.74
N GLN A 131 -8.93 -1.99 10.97
CA GLN A 131 -8.59 -3.33 11.46
C GLN A 131 -7.19 -3.36 12.11
N ALA A 132 -6.20 -2.68 11.53
CA ALA A 132 -4.87 -2.59 12.11
C ALA A 132 -4.87 -1.84 13.47
N ILE A 133 -5.70 -0.79 13.62
CA ILE A 133 -5.87 -0.09 14.90
C ILE A 133 -6.44 -1.04 15.97
N ARG A 134 -7.44 -1.86 15.62
CA ARG A 134 -8.01 -2.85 16.55
C ARG A 134 -7.00 -3.92 16.94
N ALA A 135 -6.26 -4.46 15.96
CA ALA A 135 -5.31 -5.54 16.19
C ALA A 135 -4.24 -5.20 17.25
N ILE A 136 -3.74 -3.96 17.29
CA ILE A 136 -2.75 -3.54 18.29
C ILE A 136 -3.33 -3.27 19.68
N ARG A 137 -4.67 -3.31 19.84
CA ARG A 137 -5.36 -3.11 21.12
C ARG A 137 -5.76 -4.42 21.78
N THR A 138 -5.75 -5.52 21.03
CA THR A 138 -6.15 -6.85 21.51
C THR A 138 -4.95 -7.66 22.04
N THR A 139 -3.73 -7.11 21.97
CA THR A 139 -2.49 -7.72 22.43
C THR A 139 -2.05 -7.11 23.74
#